data_2161a63c04f8a96d10914bc779da4cba
#
_entry.id   2161a63c04f8a96d10914bc779da4cba
#
_cell.length_a   1.000
_cell.length_b   1.000
_cell.length_c   1.000
_cell.angle_alpha   90.00
_cell.angle_beta   90.00
_cell.angle_gamma   90.00
#
_symmetry.space_group_name_H-M   'P 1'
#
loop_
_entity.id
_entity.type
_entity.pdbx_description
1 polymer ?
#
loop_
_entity_poly.entity_id
_entity_poly.type
_entity_poly.pdbx_seq_one_letter_code
_entity_poly.pdbx_strand_id
1 'polypeptide(L)'
;MSARKYRPLTFDSVVGQHALTTTLKNAIASGKLAHAYLFCGPRGVGKTTCARIFAKSINCLSPLPNGDPCGQCESCKAFDEQRSMNIQELDAASNNSVDEMRELCQQVLIPPQVGKYKVFIIDEVHMLTTAAFNAFLKTLEEPPSYVIFILATTEKHRILPTILSRCQVYDFMRMSVQDTIEHLQRVAEKEGYETEPDALNLIAQKADGGMRDALSIFDQMVSFTGGKLTYQNVCQSLNVLSTEYYFKLVDYFLAGEVQPCMLLLNEILQKGFDGGNFIAGLSTHLRNLLVARDQSTLSLLEMSEQMQQRYSEQAARCKPRFIYRALKLCNDCDLAYKTSNNKRLQLEICLIQVAQLNEEDVPGAGRRPAKSLKPIFDALKAQGQSASTQATNQPVAQAPVVQPYIQAPHVPQPIAAEPESAPASAPQASGKLRRVSFRNIGQKKTDDVPADATNGSAPLPTNPLGLAEMRISWQKYVAMLGNDKIAMKQRMQAMQPILLDPDTIGVTVQSVQVRDQLEAMRSSIEQFIRQDQKNYNARIQLQLVEMEEKTVFNKTDHMQSVMKRNKEVQRLISNLQLELR
;
A
#
# COMPACT_ATOMS: atom_id res chain seq x y z
N MET A 1 -21.07 -20.74 6.91
CA MET A 1 -20.05 -20.02 6.13
C MET A 1 -19.73 -20.77 4.86
N SER A 2 -20.18 -20.25 3.72
CA SER A 2 -20.07 -20.88 2.39
C SER A 2 -18.62 -21.13 1.98
N ALA A 3 -17.69 -20.26 2.36
CA ALA A 3 -16.26 -20.44 2.07
C ALA A 3 -15.64 -21.76 2.60
N ARG A 4 -16.21 -22.38 3.64
CA ARG A 4 -15.83 -23.70 4.12
C ARG A 4 -16.66 -24.82 3.48
N LYS A 5 -17.99 -24.62 3.36
CA LYS A 5 -18.93 -25.61 2.82
C LYS A 5 -18.67 -25.90 1.33
N TYR A 6 -18.34 -24.87 0.57
CA TYR A 6 -18.08 -24.96 -0.88
C TYR A 6 -16.58 -24.98 -1.24
N ARG A 7 -15.72 -25.35 -0.29
CA ARG A 7 -14.29 -25.54 -0.58
C ARG A 7 -14.11 -26.70 -1.56
N PRO A 8 -13.43 -26.48 -2.71
CA PRO A 8 -13.17 -27.55 -3.68
C PRO A 8 -12.52 -28.79 -3.05
N LEU A 9 -13.01 -29.97 -3.42
CA LEU A 9 -12.48 -31.26 -2.96
C LEU A 9 -11.71 -32.01 -4.05
N THR A 10 -11.88 -31.60 -5.31
CA THR A 10 -11.23 -32.19 -6.50
C THR A 10 -10.62 -31.08 -7.34
N PHE A 11 -9.64 -31.40 -8.17
CA PHE A 11 -9.04 -30.44 -9.07
C PHE A 11 -10.03 -29.86 -10.09
N ASP A 12 -11.00 -30.66 -10.54
CA ASP A 12 -12.03 -30.24 -11.50
C ASP A 12 -13.00 -29.22 -10.90
N SER A 13 -13.14 -29.22 -9.57
CA SER A 13 -13.98 -28.25 -8.86
C SER A 13 -13.28 -26.92 -8.56
N VAL A 14 -11.96 -26.83 -8.84
CA VAL A 14 -11.21 -25.57 -8.65
C VAL A 14 -11.50 -24.63 -9.81
N VAL A 15 -12.04 -23.46 -9.50
CA VAL A 15 -12.42 -22.44 -10.48
C VAL A 15 -11.20 -21.60 -10.89
N GLY A 16 -11.10 -21.25 -12.17
CA GLY A 16 -10.15 -20.23 -12.69
C GLY A 16 -8.68 -20.66 -12.75
N GLN A 17 -8.31 -21.92 -12.36
CA GLN A 17 -6.91 -22.38 -12.30
C GLN A 17 -6.64 -23.60 -13.19
N HIS A 18 -7.30 -23.73 -14.36
CA HIS A 18 -7.29 -24.94 -15.19
C HIS A 18 -5.89 -25.38 -15.65
N ALA A 19 -5.04 -24.47 -16.10
CA ALA A 19 -3.68 -24.80 -16.56
C ALA A 19 -2.83 -25.40 -15.43
N LEU A 20 -2.96 -24.82 -14.23
CA LEU A 20 -2.23 -25.25 -13.04
C LEU A 20 -2.71 -26.62 -12.55
N THR A 21 -4.03 -26.82 -12.43
CA THR A 21 -4.62 -28.11 -12.00
C THR A 21 -4.30 -29.22 -12.98
N THR A 22 -4.30 -28.95 -14.30
CA THR A 22 -3.88 -29.91 -15.33
C THR A 22 -2.41 -30.27 -15.17
N THR A 23 -1.53 -29.33 -14.90
CA THR A 23 -0.10 -29.60 -14.70
C THR A 23 0.12 -30.47 -13.46
N LEU A 24 -0.58 -30.19 -12.35
CA LEU A 24 -0.50 -31.04 -11.14
C LEU A 24 -1.05 -32.44 -11.37
N LYS A 25 -2.16 -32.60 -12.10
CA LYS A 25 -2.70 -33.90 -12.50
C LYS A 25 -1.70 -34.69 -13.34
N ASN A 26 -1.04 -34.07 -14.31
CA ASN A 26 -0.04 -34.71 -15.15
C ASN A 26 1.19 -35.14 -14.33
N ALA A 27 1.63 -34.36 -13.34
CA ALA A 27 2.71 -34.72 -12.43
C ALA A 27 2.35 -36.00 -11.61
N ILE A 28 1.10 -36.08 -11.12
CA ILE A 28 0.58 -37.25 -10.39
C ILE A 28 0.53 -38.46 -11.32
N ALA A 29 -0.05 -38.34 -12.51
CA ALA A 29 -0.22 -39.42 -13.48
C ALA A 29 1.12 -39.97 -13.97
N SER A 30 2.12 -39.10 -14.18
CA SER A 30 3.47 -39.51 -14.60
C SER A 30 4.33 -40.07 -13.47
N GLY A 31 3.92 -39.94 -12.22
CA GLY A 31 4.70 -40.30 -11.02
C GLY A 31 5.98 -39.47 -10.82
N LYS A 32 6.14 -38.39 -11.58
CA LYS A 32 7.29 -37.48 -11.48
C LYS A 32 6.97 -36.33 -10.54
N LEU A 33 7.07 -36.58 -9.24
CA LEU A 33 6.81 -35.58 -8.22
C LEU A 33 8.11 -34.89 -7.80
N ALA A 34 8.07 -33.57 -7.68
CA ALA A 34 9.14 -32.79 -7.06
C ALA A 34 9.07 -32.94 -5.52
N HIS A 35 10.21 -32.80 -4.86
CA HIS A 35 10.27 -32.83 -3.39
C HIS A 35 9.73 -31.58 -2.73
N ALA A 36 9.67 -30.44 -3.47
CA ALA A 36 9.17 -29.18 -2.95
C ALA A 36 8.40 -28.40 -4.02
N TYR A 37 7.24 -27.91 -3.62
CA TYR A 37 6.34 -27.07 -4.41
C TYR A 37 6.17 -25.73 -3.72
N LEU A 38 6.13 -24.63 -4.50
CA LEU A 38 5.83 -23.30 -3.98
C LEU A 38 4.64 -22.71 -4.74
N PHE A 39 3.52 -22.53 -4.05
CA PHE A 39 2.29 -21.94 -4.56
C PHE A 39 2.25 -20.46 -4.23
N CYS A 40 2.41 -19.62 -5.24
CA CYS A 40 2.44 -18.16 -5.13
C CYS A 40 1.16 -17.55 -5.67
N GLY A 41 0.69 -16.45 -5.10
CA GLY A 41 -0.43 -15.68 -5.66
C GLY A 41 -1.28 -14.97 -4.61
N PRO A 42 -2.24 -14.13 -5.00
CA PRO A 42 -3.07 -13.35 -4.10
C PRO A 42 -3.81 -14.21 -3.06
N ARG A 43 -4.35 -13.55 -2.04
CA ARG A 43 -5.17 -14.21 -1.04
C ARG A 43 -6.49 -14.70 -1.66
N GLY A 44 -7.01 -15.83 -1.20
CA GLY A 44 -8.35 -16.31 -1.60
C GLY A 44 -8.44 -17.00 -2.95
N VAL A 45 -7.34 -17.13 -3.74
CA VAL A 45 -7.33 -17.74 -5.08
C VAL A 45 -7.26 -19.27 -5.10
N GLY A 46 -7.20 -19.93 -3.94
CA GLY A 46 -7.26 -21.38 -3.84
C GLY A 46 -5.91 -22.07 -3.62
N LYS A 47 -4.80 -21.39 -3.28
CA LYS A 47 -3.47 -21.99 -3.02
C LYS A 47 -3.52 -23.15 -2.03
N THR A 48 -3.96 -22.90 -0.80
CA THR A 48 -4.07 -23.91 0.26
C THR A 48 -5.08 -25.00 -0.10
N THR A 49 -6.13 -24.67 -0.86
CA THR A 49 -7.11 -25.65 -1.36
C THR A 49 -6.47 -26.62 -2.34
N CYS A 50 -5.74 -26.11 -3.34
CA CYS A 50 -5.00 -26.95 -4.29
C CYS A 50 -3.91 -27.78 -3.60
N ALA A 51 -3.20 -27.20 -2.60
CA ALA A 51 -2.23 -27.93 -1.79
C ALA A 51 -2.86 -29.14 -1.08
N ARG A 52 -4.04 -28.94 -0.49
CA ARG A 52 -4.79 -30.02 0.18
C ARG A 52 -5.26 -31.11 -0.80
N ILE A 53 -5.81 -30.71 -1.95
CA ILE A 53 -6.24 -31.65 -2.99
C ILE A 53 -5.03 -32.44 -3.49
N PHE A 54 -3.92 -31.77 -3.77
CA PHE A 54 -2.69 -32.40 -4.24
C PHE A 54 -2.12 -33.38 -3.22
N ALA A 55 -1.98 -32.98 -1.96
CA ALA A 55 -1.53 -33.85 -0.87
C ALA A 55 -2.42 -35.10 -0.68
N LYS A 56 -3.74 -34.92 -0.80
CA LYS A 56 -4.73 -35.98 -0.71
C LYS A 56 -4.62 -36.93 -1.90
N SER A 57 -4.41 -36.42 -3.12
CA SER A 57 -4.32 -37.19 -4.36
C SER A 57 -3.09 -38.11 -4.38
N ILE A 58 -1.90 -37.59 -3.98
CA ILE A 58 -0.65 -38.39 -3.99
C ILE A 58 -0.61 -39.45 -2.92
N ASN A 59 -1.39 -39.32 -1.84
CA ASN A 59 -1.53 -40.30 -0.77
C ASN A 59 -2.80 -41.15 -0.88
N CYS A 60 -3.61 -40.95 -1.92
CA CYS A 60 -4.81 -41.74 -2.14
C CYS A 60 -4.48 -43.21 -2.50
N LEU A 61 -5.11 -44.16 -1.80
CA LEU A 61 -4.91 -45.60 -2.05
C LEU A 61 -5.61 -46.08 -3.33
N SER A 62 -6.66 -45.36 -3.75
CA SER A 62 -7.48 -45.68 -4.92
C SER A 62 -7.79 -44.41 -5.71
N PRO A 63 -6.79 -43.79 -6.37
CA PRO A 63 -7.03 -42.56 -7.12
C PRO A 63 -7.99 -42.79 -8.28
N LEU A 64 -8.81 -41.76 -8.59
CA LEU A 64 -9.69 -41.80 -9.75
C LEU A 64 -8.88 -41.73 -11.06
N PRO A 65 -9.42 -42.20 -12.20
CA PRO A 65 -8.70 -42.18 -13.48
C PRO A 65 -8.24 -40.80 -13.93
N ASN A 66 -8.93 -39.73 -13.46
CA ASN A 66 -8.60 -38.33 -13.73
C ASN A 66 -7.53 -37.74 -12.79
N GLY A 67 -6.95 -38.57 -11.89
CA GLY A 67 -5.93 -38.12 -10.91
C GLY A 67 -6.48 -37.49 -9.65
N ASP A 68 -7.81 -37.37 -9.49
CA ASP A 68 -8.43 -36.85 -8.29
C ASP A 68 -8.46 -37.88 -7.15
N PRO A 69 -8.50 -37.47 -5.87
CA PRO A 69 -8.59 -38.37 -4.74
C PRO A 69 -9.98 -39.01 -4.66
N CYS A 70 -10.04 -40.29 -4.28
CA CYS A 70 -11.32 -41.02 -4.20
C CYS A 70 -12.27 -40.52 -3.09
N GLY A 71 -11.76 -39.83 -2.07
CA GLY A 71 -12.54 -39.31 -0.93
C GLY A 71 -13.06 -40.40 0.04
N GLN A 72 -12.87 -41.71 -0.26
CA GLN A 72 -13.49 -42.79 0.51
C GLN A 72 -12.48 -43.72 1.19
N CYS A 73 -11.23 -43.81 0.72
CA CYS A 73 -10.21 -44.67 1.32
C CYS A 73 -9.79 -44.14 2.71
N GLU A 74 -9.12 -44.95 3.48
CA GLU A 74 -8.68 -44.64 4.84
C GLU A 74 -7.83 -43.36 4.89
N SER A 75 -6.86 -43.21 3.98
CA SER A 75 -6.01 -42.03 3.89
C SER A 75 -6.83 -40.75 3.61
N CYS A 76 -7.83 -40.82 2.70
CA CYS A 76 -8.69 -39.70 2.38
C CYS A 76 -9.58 -39.29 3.56
N LYS A 77 -10.19 -40.27 4.25
CA LYS A 77 -11.03 -40.02 5.42
C LYS A 77 -10.24 -39.48 6.58
N ALA A 78 -9.07 -40.05 6.89
CA ALA A 78 -8.19 -39.58 7.95
C ALA A 78 -7.77 -38.11 7.74
N PHE A 79 -7.53 -37.72 6.49
CA PHE A 79 -7.20 -36.34 6.17
C PHE A 79 -8.40 -35.38 6.32
N ASP A 80 -9.57 -35.78 5.82
CA ASP A 80 -10.81 -34.95 5.94
C ASP A 80 -11.22 -34.77 7.41
N GLU A 81 -10.98 -35.77 8.25
CA GLU A 81 -11.22 -35.72 9.70
C GLU A 81 -10.07 -35.11 10.52
N GLN A 82 -9.04 -34.57 9.85
CA GLN A 82 -7.84 -33.98 10.48
C GLN A 82 -7.06 -34.94 11.40
N ARG A 83 -7.11 -36.24 11.12
CA ARG A 83 -6.41 -37.29 11.89
C ARG A 83 -5.22 -37.89 11.12
N SER A 84 -4.87 -37.31 9.96
CA SER A 84 -3.78 -37.84 9.14
C SER A 84 -2.42 -37.58 9.79
N MET A 85 -1.65 -38.62 10.01
CA MET A 85 -0.24 -38.54 10.45
C MET A 85 0.71 -38.26 9.28
N ASN A 86 0.25 -38.45 8.04
CA ASN A 86 1.07 -38.31 6.84
C ASN A 86 0.97 -36.94 6.16
N ILE A 87 -0.15 -36.25 6.36
CA ILE A 87 -0.35 -34.92 5.80
C ILE A 87 -0.51 -33.94 6.96
N GLN A 88 0.46 -33.08 7.13
CA GLN A 88 0.47 -32.06 8.17
C GLN A 88 0.31 -30.67 7.52
N GLU A 89 -0.56 -29.86 8.10
CA GLU A 89 -0.84 -28.48 7.65
C GLU A 89 -0.44 -27.53 8.77
N LEU A 90 0.46 -26.59 8.46
CA LEU A 90 1.01 -25.61 9.36
C LEU A 90 0.78 -24.21 8.79
N ASP A 91 0.38 -23.28 9.62
CA ASP A 91 0.28 -21.86 9.29
C ASP A 91 1.52 -21.15 9.85
N ALA A 92 2.38 -20.65 8.95
CA ALA A 92 3.58 -19.93 9.34
C ALA A 92 3.31 -18.59 10.03
N ALA A 93 2.09 -18.04 9.96
CA ALA A 93 1.73 -16.86 10.73
C ALA A 93 1.66 -17.16 12.24
N SER A 94 1.24 -18.37 12.59
CA SER A 94 1.11 -18.83 13.97
C SER A 94 2.36 -19.59 14.44
N ASN A 95 3.11 -20.22 13.49
CA ASN A 95 4.26 -21.08 13.75
C ASN A 95 5.49 -20.55 12.99
N ASN A 96 6.08 -19.45 13.45
CA ASN A 96 7.17 -18.76 12.74
C ASN A 96 8.52 -18.83 13.45
N SER A 97 8.60 -19.48 14.60
CA SER A 97 9.80 -19.57 15.40
C SER A 97 10.81 -20.59 14.86
N VAL A 98 12.07 -20.43 15.26
CA VAL A 98 13.15 -21.37 14.87
C VAL A 98 12.93 -22.74 15.48
N ASP A 99 12.41 -22.80 16.70
CA ASP A 99 12.25 -24.04 17.44
C ASP A 99 11.12 -24.89 16.87
N GLU A 100 9.99 -24.27 16.50
CA GLU A 100 8.90 -24.95 15.79
C GLU A 100 9.36 -25.52 14.43
N MET A 101 10.19 -24.76 13.71
CA MET A 101 10.76 -25.25 12.45
C MET A 101 11.75 -26.40 12.66
N ARG A 102 12.50 -26.40 13.75
CA ARG A 102 13.37 -27.54 14.12
C ARG A 102 12.55 -28.78 14.48
N GLU A 103 11.46 -28.63 15.22
CA GLU A 103 10.52 -29.72 15.51
C GLU A 103 9.93 -30.31 14.22
N LEU A 104 9.51 -29.45 13.28
CA LEU A 104 9.06 -29.91 11.96
C LEU A 104 10.16 -30.72 11.25
N CYS A 105 11.41 -30.22 11.24
CA CYS A 105 12.53 -30.95 10.65
C CYS A 105 12.80 -32.31 11.31
N GLN A 106 12.57 -32.45 12.61
CA GLN A 106 12.64 -33.76 13.29
C GLN A 106 11.49 -34.68 12.87
N GLN A 107 10.28 -34.13 12.76
CA GLN A 107 9.13 -34.91 12.30
C GLN A 107 9.29 -35.41 10.87
N VAL A 108 10.03 -34.71 10.01
CA VAL A 108 10.35 -35.11 8.62
C VAL A 108 11.08 -36.45 8.57
N LEU A 109 11.91 -36.74 9.57
CA LEU A 109 12.69 -38.00 9.62
C LEU A 109 11.86 -39.25 9.92
N ILE A 110 10.60 -39.08 10.37
CA ILE A 110 9.71 -40.21 10.67
C ILE A 110 9.00 -40.62 9.37
N PRO A 111 9.15 -41.86 8.89
CA PRO A 111 8.52 -42.30 7.65
C PRO A 111 6.99 -42.39 7.76
N PRO A 112 6.26 -42.32 6.63
CA PRO A 112 4.79 -42.44 6.61
C PRO A 112 4.34 -43.81 7.09
N GLN A 113 3.23 -43.85 7.86
CA GLN A 113 2.64 -45.09 8.36
C GLN A 113 1.64 -45.70 7.37
N VAL A 114 0.86 -44.87 6.68
CA VAL A 114 -0.18 -45.25 5.72
C VAL A 114 -0.02 -44.42 4.47
N GLY A 115 0.19 -45.01 3.30
CA GLY A 115 0.41 -44.29 2.03
C GLY A 115 1.87 -44.18 1.65
N LYS A 116 2.17 -43.44 0.57
CA LYS A 116 3.50 -43.38 -0.04
C LYS A 116 4.35 -42.21 0.46
N TYR A 117 3.73 -41.08 0.76
CA TYR A 117 4.41 -39.82 1.01
C TYR A 117 4.02 -39.18 2.34
N LYS A 118 4.96 -38.54 2.99
CA LYS A 118 4.72 -37.62 4.09
C LYS A 118 4.72 -36.21 3.54
N VAL A 119 3.62 -35.51 3.70
CA VAL A 119 3.40 -34.17 3.08
C VAL A 119 3.30 -33.13 4.15
N PHE A 120 4.07 -32.06 3.99
CA PHE A 120 4.01 -30.88 4.83
C PHE A 120 3.49 -29.71 4.02
N ILE A 121 2.32 -29.19 4.37
CA ILE A 121 1.73 -27.99 3.81
C ILE A 121 2.04 -26.84 4.75
N ILE A 122 2.83 -25.86 4.29
CA ILE A 122 3.18 -24.67 5.08
C ILE A 122 2.54 -23.46 4.41
N ASP A 123 1.48 -22.92 5.03
CA ASP A 123 0.77 -21.75 4.51
C ASP A 123 1.43 -20.46 5.01
N GLU A 124 1.30 -19.38 4.21
CA GLU A 124 1.87 -18.05 4.43
C GLU A 124 3.38 -18.11 4.80
N VAL A 125 4.12 -18.95 4.10
CA VAL A 125 5.54 -19.24 4.39
C VAL A 125 6.43 -17.99 4.46
N HIS A 126 6.04 -16.87 3.85
CA HIS A 126 6.75 -15.59 3.95
C HIS A 126 6.74 -14.97 5.37
N MET A 127 5.91 -15.50 6.28
CA MET A 127 5.85 -15.07 7.69
C MET A 127 6.94 -15.72 8.55
N LEU A 128 7.64 -16.74 8.05
CA LEU A 128 8.76 -17.35 8.76
C LEU A 128 9.90 -16.35 8.97
N THR A 129 10.52 -16.40 10.14
CA THR A 129 11.72 -15.60 10.41
C THR A 129 12.88 -16.07 9.54
N THR A 130 13.84 -15.20 9.27
CA THR A 130 15.05 -15.55 8.48
C THR A 130 15.82 -16.72 9.13
N ALA A 131 15.85 -16.79 10.45
CA ALA A 131 16.49 -17.85 11.18
C ALA A 131 15.74 -19.19 11.05
N ALA A 132 14.39 -19.18 11.03
CA ALA A 132 13.55 -20.34 10.77
C ALA A 132 13.73 -20.84 9.32
N PHE A 133 13.78 -19.94 8.33
CA PHE A 133 14.13 -20.31 6.96
C PHE A 133 15.49 -21.02 6.87
N ASN A 134 16.52 -20.48 7.51
CA ASN A 134 17.85 -21.08 7.49
C ASN A 134 17.89 -22.48 8.15
N ALA A 135 17.11 -22.70 9.21
CA ALA A 135 16.97 -24.02 9.82
C ALA A 135 16.29 -25.03 8.88
N PHE A 136 15.35 -24.55 8.07
CA PHE A 136 14.59 -25.37 7.10
C PHE A 136 15.39 -25.69 5.83
N LEU A 137 16.31 -24.82 5.39
CA LEU A 137 17.06 -24.97 4.14
C LEU A 137 17.75 -26.33 4.01
N LYS A 138 18.40 -26.83 5.06
CA LYS A 138 19.10 -28.11 5.04
C LYS A 138 18.14 -29.28 4.72
N THR A 139 16.95 -29.29 5.31
CA THR A 139 15.93 -30.32 5.08
C THR A 139 15.31 -30.19 3.71
N LEU A 140 15.23 -28.96 3.15
CA LEU A 140 14.72 -28.72 1.81
C LEU A 140 15.73 -29.11 0.71
N GLU A 141 17.04 -29.04 1.00
CA GLU A 141 18.13 -29.43 0.09
C GLU A 141 18.23 -30.95 -0.08
N GLU A 142 18.17 -31.66 1.03
CA GLU A 142 18.31 -33.12 1.07
C GLU A 142 17.15 -33.78 1.82
N PRO A 143 15.90 -33.69 1.29
CA PRO A 143 14.76 -34.29 1.93
C PRO A 143 14.78 -35.82 1.75
N PRO A 144 14.26 -36.62 2.71
CA PRO A 144 14.00 -38.01 2.51
C PRO A 144 13.09 -38.26 1.28
N SER A 145 13.30 -39.33 0.53
CA SER A 145 12.59 -39.62 -0.74
C SER A 145 11.06 -39.71 -0.60
N TYR A 146 10.58 -39.96 0.61
CA TYR A 146 9.16 -40.05 0.93
C TYR A 146 8.54 -38.72 1.35
N VAL A 147 9.30 -37.61 1.40
CA VAL A 147 8.81 -36.31 1.88
C VAL A 147 8.52 -35.37 0.73
N ILE A 148 7.39 -34.71 0.80
CA ILE A 148 7.00 -33.64 -0.13
C ILE A 148 6.60 -32.40 0.67
N PHE A 149 7.23 -31.27 0.35
CA PHE A 149 6.87 -29.97 0.88
C PHE A 149 5.98 -29.20 -0.08
N ILE A 150 4.90 -28.60 0.43
CA ILE A 150 4.02 -27.71 -0.32
C ILE A 150 3.96 -26.38 0.43
N LEU A 151 4.71 -25.43 -0.05
CA LEU A 151 4.79 -24.09 0.52
C LEU A 151 3.76 -23.18 -0.17
N ALA A 152 3.01 -22.40 0.57
CA ALA A 152 2.10 -21.41 0.01
C ALA A 152 2.44 -20.00 0.50
N THR A 153 2.33 -19.00 -0.38
CA THR A 153 2.63 -17.61 -0.04
C THR A 153 1.77 -16.63 -0.83
N THR A 154 1.40 -15.54 -0.18
CA THR A 154 0.80 -14.38 -0.86
C THR A 154 1.86 -13.41 -1.39
N GLU A 155 3.09 -13.46 -0.87
CA GLU A 155 4.16 -12.50 -1.17
C GLU A 155 5.43 -13.22 -1.66
N LYS A 156 5.46 -13.56 -2.96
CA LYS A 156 6.59 -14.24 -3.61
C LYS A 156 7.91 -13.49 -3.44
N HIS A 157 7.87 -12.15 -3.44
CA HIS A 157 9.06 -11.31 -3.34
C HIS A 157 9.76 -11.37 -1.96
N ARG A 158 9.07 -11.83 -0.91
CA ARG A 158 9.66 -12.03 0.43
C ARG A 158 10.35 -13.39 0.59
N ILE A 159 10.15 -14.31 -0.35
CA ILE A 159 10.76 -15.63 -0.29
C ILE A 159 12.22 -15.53 -0.72
N LEU A 160 13.09 -16.17 0.06
CA LEU A 160 14.54 -16.18 -0.23
C LEU A 160 14.81 -16.85 -1.59
N PRO A 161 15.73 -16.32 -2.41
CA PRO A 161 16.12 -16.94 -3.68
C PRO A 161 16.62 -18.36 -3.54
N THR A 162 17.21 -18.69 -2.39
CA THR A 162 17.68 -20.04 -2.04
C THR A 162 16.54 -21.06 -1.94
N ILE A 163 15.35 -20.66 -1.49
CA ILE A 163 14.14 -21.47 -1.48
C ILE A 163 13.55 -21.58 -2.89
N LEU A 164 13.44 -20.44 -3.60
CA LEU A 164 12.89 -20.40 -4.97
C LEU A 164 13.63 -21.34 -5.92
N SER A 165 14.96 -21.45 -5.80
CA SER A 165 15.77 -22.32 -6.66
C SER A 165 15.59 -23.83 -6.38
N ARG A 166 14.98 -24.20 -5.26
CA ARG A 166 14.78 -25.60 -4.82
C ARG A 166 13.33 -26.06 -4.92
N CYS A 167 12.42 -25.13 -5.19
CA CYS A 167 10.99 -25.41 -5.29
C CYS A 167 10.52 -25.34 -6.75
N GLN A 168 9.59 -26.20 -7.10
CA GLN A 168 8.82 -26.03 -8.32
C GLN A 168 7.75 -24.95 -8.06
N VAL A 169 7.87 -23.81 -8.74
CA VAL A 169 7.02 -22.64 -8.49
C VAL A 169 5.77 -22.69 -9.37
N TYR A 170 4.61 -22.45 -8.75
CA TYR A 170 3.31 -22.34 -9.41
C TYR A 170 2.68 -21.00 -9.05
N ASP A 171 2.45 -20.17 -10.06
CA ASP A 171 1.85 -18.84 -9.88
C ASP A 171 0.32 -18.94 -10.10
N PHE A 172 -0.44 -18.72 -9.03
CA PHE A 172 -1.90 -18.66 -9.05
C PHE A 172 -2.35 -17.27 -9.47
N MET A 173 -3.23 -17.22 -10.45
CA MET A 173 -3.79 -15.97 -10.95
C MET A 173 -5.05 -15.59 -10.18
N ARG A 174 -5.41 -14.30 -10.24
CA ARG A 174 -6.73 -13.84 -9.82
C ARG A 174 -7.81 -14.50 -10.67
N MET A 175 -8.93 -14.81 -10.06
CA MET A 175 -10.08 -15.33 -10.79
C MET A 175 -10.74 -14.21 -11.59
N SER A 176 -11.29 -14.52 -12.75
CA SER A 176 -12.07 -13.56 -13.52
C SER A 176 -13.38 -13.22 -12.78
N VAL A 177 -13.90 -12.02 -13.05
CA VAL A 177 -15.20 -11.62 -12.49
C VAL A 177 -16.29 -12.59 -12.96
N GLN A 178 -16.23 -13.02 -14.23
CA GLN A 178 -17.20 -13.96 -14.80
C GLN A 178 -17.19 -15.32 -14.10
N ASP A 179 -16.00 -15.93 -13.92
CA ASP A 179 -15.87 -17.21 -13.19
C ASP A 179 -16.41 -17.10 -11.76
N THR A 180 -16.18 -15.94 -11.13
CA THR A 180 -16.65 -15.68 -9.76
C THR A 180 -18.17 -15.58 -9.72
N ILE A 181 -18.79 -14.85 -10.66
CA ILE A 181 -20.26 -14.74 -10.78
C ILE A 181 -20.88 -16.11 -10.97
N GLU A 182 -20.38 -16.91 -11.93
CA GLU A 182 -20.90 -18.26 -12.21
C GLU A 182 -20.81 -19.18 -10.99
N HIS A 183 -19.72 -19.05 -10.23
CA HIS A 183 -19.59 -19.85 -9.00
C HIS A 183 -20.56 -19.38 -7.92
N LEU A 184 -20.69 -18.07 -7.70
CA LEU A 184 -21.65 -17.51 -6.73
C LEU A 184 -23.09 -17.86 -7.11
N GLN A 185 -23.44 -17.81 -8.40
CA GLN A 185 -24.76 -18.18 -8.89
C GLN A 185 -25.06 -19.65 -8.59
N ARG A 186 -24.12 -20.57 -8.89
CA ARG A 186 -24.24 -22.00 -8.53
C ARG A 186 -24.43 -22.23 -7.03
N VAL A 187 -23.74 -21.43 -6.20
CA VAL A 187 -23.92 -21.49 -4.73
C VAL A 187 -25.30 -20.99 -4.33
N ALA A 188 -25.75 -19.87 -4.89
CA ALA A 188 -27.07 -19.30 -4.63
C ALA A 188 -28.20 -20.28 -4.99
N GLU A 189 -28.12 -20.91 -6.17
CA GLU A 189 -29.09 -21.91 -6.62
C GLU A 189 -29.15 -23.12 -5.69
N LYS A 190 -27.98 -23.61 -5.21
CA LYS A 190 -27.93 -24.75 -4.26
C LYS A 190 -28.49 -24.43 -2.88
N GLU A 191 -28.39 -23.18 -2.45
CA GLU A 191 -28.91 -22.72 -1.15
C GLU A 191 -30.33 -22.16 -1.27
N GLY A 192 -30.87 -22.00 -2.50
CA GLY A 192 -32.22 -21.47 -2.75
C GLY A 192 -32.38 -19.98 -2.54
N TYR A 193 -31.31 -19.19 -2.79
CA TYR A 193 -31.36 -17.73 -2.68
C TYR A 193 -31.73 -17.08 -4.03
N GLU A 194 -32.53 -16.01 -3.97
CA GLU A 194 -32.86 -15.17 -5.11
C GLU A 194 -31.77 -14.10 -5.31
N THR A 195 -31.10 -14.09 -6.48
CA THR A 195 -29.99 -13.17 -6.72
C THR A 195 -30.14 -12.43 -8.05
N GLU A 196 -29.89 -11.13 -8.06
CA GLU A 196 -29.77 -10.34 -9.28
C GLU A 196 -28.33 -10.47 -9.85
N PRO A 197 -28.15 -10.58 -11.18
CA PRO A 197 -26.82 -10.66 -11.80
C PRO A 197 -25.93 -9.48 -11.45
N ASP A 198 -26.46 -8.27 -11.41
CA ASP A 198 -25.72 -7.05 -11.07
C ASP A 198 -25.28 -7.04 -9.58
N ALA A 199 -26.04 -7.66 -8.69
CA ALA A 199 -25.65 -7.85 -7.29
C ALA A 199 -24.44 -8.79 -7.18
N LEU A 200 -24.45 -9.91 -7.90
CA LEU A 200 -23.32 -10.85 -7.94
C LEU A 200 -22.08 -10.24 -8.60
N ASN A 201 -22.27 -9.43 -9.64
CA ASN A 201 -21.17 -8.69 -10.28
C ASN A 201 -20.49 -7.74 -9.29
N LEU A 202 -21.27 -6.98 -8.50
CA LEU A 202 -20.72 -6.07 -7.50
C LEU A 202 -19.92 -6.82 -6.42
N ILE A 203 -20.42 -7.99 -5.97
CA ILE A 203 -19.70 -8.85 -5.01
C ILE A 203 -18.39 -9.36 -5.62
N ALA A 204 -18.42 -9.82 -6.87
CA ALA A 204 -17.24 -10.33 -7.58
C ALA A 204 -16.18 -9.24 -7.77
N GLN A 205 -16.57 -8.03 -8.16
CA GLN A 205 -15.66 -6.87 -8.26
C GLN A 205 -15.03 -6.51 -6.92
N LYS A 206 -15.82 -6.51 -5.83
CA LYS A 206 -15.30 -6.23 -4.48
C LYS A 206 -14.34 -7.28 -3.94
N ALA A 207 -14.50 -8.53 -4.35
CA ALA A 207 -13.64 -9.65 -3.96
C ALA A 207 -12.27 -9.63 -4.66
N ASP A 208 -12.08 -8.80 -5.69
CA ASP A 208 -10.80 -8.58 -6.38
C ASP A 208 -10.12 -9.91 -6.81
N GLY A 209 -10.92 -10.85 -7.33
CA GLY A 209 -10.47 -12.16 -7.81
C GLY A 209 -10.16 -13.19 -6.73
N GLY A 210 -10.52 -12.95 -5.47
CA GLY A 210 -10.40 -13.88 -4.36
C GLY A 210 -11.70 -14.64 -4.09
N MET A 211 -11.84 -15.91 -4.45
CA MET A 211 -13.08 -16.69 -4.23
C MET A 211 -13.48 -16.79 -2.76
N ARG A 212 -12.50 -16.91 -1.86
CA ARG A 212 -12.78 -16.95 -0.41
C ARG A 212 -13.42 -15.66 0.08
N ASP A 213 -12.94 -14.53 -0.41
CA ASP A 213 -13.44 -13.21 -0.03
C ASP A 213 -14.81 -12.98 -0.69
N ALA A 214 -15.01 -13.42 -1.97
CA ALA A 214 -16.30 -13.39 -2.64
C ALA A 214 -17.39 -14.16 -1.88
N LEU A 215 -17.10 -15.39 -1.47
CA LEU A 215 -18.04 -16.21 -0.68
C LEU A 215 -18.29 -15.62 0.72
N SER A 216 -17.29 -14.98 1.33
CA SER A 216 -17.45 -14.32 2.64
C SER A 216 -18.34 -13.09 2.54
N ILE A 217 -18.16 -12.27 1.50
CA ILE A 217 -19.03 -11.13 1.21
C ILE A 217 -20.44 -11.62 0.88
N PHE A 218 -20.56 -12.67 0.07
CA PHE A 218 -21.84 -13.28 -0.27
C PHE A 218 -22.62 -13.74 0.99
N ASP A 219 -21.97 -14.47 1.90
CA ASP A 219 -22.57 -14.89 3.18
C ASP A 219 -23.04 -13.70 4.02
N GLN A 220 -22.23 -12.63 4.07
CA GLN A 220 -22.60 -11.41 4.75
C GLN A 220 -23.84 -10.77 4.13
N MET A 221 -23.91 -10.71 2.79
CA MET A 221 -25.05 -10.14 2.08
C MET A 221 -26.32 -10.96 2.28
N VAL A 222 -26.23 -12.28 2.20
CA VAL A 222 -27.37 -13.20 2.47
C VAL A 222 -27.89 -12.99 3.89
N SER A 223 -26.99 -12.87 4.87
CA SER A 223 -27.39 -12.63 6.27
C SER A 223 -28.06 -11.29 6.47
N PHE A 224 -27.64 -10.26 5.74
CA PHE A 224 -28.22 -8.92 5.80
C PHE A 224 -29.58 -8.84 5.11
N THR A 225 -29.76 -9.51 3.96
CA THR A 225 -30.93 -9.37 3.08
C THR A 225 -31.99 -10.45 3.31
N GLY A 226 -31.72 -11.45 4.17
CA GLY A 226 -32.64 -12.56 4.39
C GLY A 226 -32.83 -13.47 3.16
N GLY A 227 -31.86 -13.50 2.23
CA GLY A 227 -31.86 -14.40 1.08
C GLY A 227 -32.27 -13.78 -0.26
N LYS A 228 -32.66 -12.49 -0.29
CA LYS A 228 -32.96 -11.75 -1.54
C LYS A 228 -31.85 -10.73 -1.83
N LEU A 229 -30.92 -11.08 -2.70
CA LEU A 229 -29.80 -10.23 -3.06
C LEU A 229 -30.18 -9.33 -4.26
N THR A 230 -30.66 -8.13 -3.98
CA THR A 230 -30.85 -7.08 -4.99
C THR A 230 -29.63 -6.18 -5.04
N TYR A 231 -29.39 -5.57 -6.20
CA TYR A 231 -28.27 -4.63 -6.40
C TYR A 231 -28.28 -3.50 -5.36
N GLN A 232 -29.47 -2.94 -5.05
CA GLN A 232 -29.60 -1.84 -4.08
C GLN A 232 -29.22 -2.26 -2.65
N ASN A 233 -29.66 -3.44 -2.22
CA ASN A 233 -29.36 -3.96 -0.89
C ASN A 233 -27.84 -4.24 -0.72
N VAL A 234 -27.21 -4.78 -1.76
CA VAL A 234 -25.78 -5.04 -1.76
C VAL A 234 -24.99 -3.74 -1.74
N CYS A 235 -25.36 -2.73 -2.54
CA CYS A 235 -24.75 -1.41 -2.49
C CYS A 235 -24.83 -0.79 -1.09
N GLN A 236 -25.99 -0.85 -0.45
CA GLN A 236 -26.20 -0.30 0.89
C GLN A 236 -25.34 -1.03 1.94
N SER A 237 -25.34 -2.36 1.92
CA SER A 237 -24.59 -3.14 2.90
C SER A 237 -23.07 -3.04 2.74
N LEU A 238 -22.58 -2.98 1.49
CA LEU A 238 -21.14 -2.81 1.21
C LEU A 238 -20.68 -1.35 1.29
N ASN A 239 -21.58 -0.43 1.62
CA ASN A 239 -21.32 1.01 1.60
C ASN A 239 -20.69 1.47 0.27
N VAL A 240 -21.20 0.93 -0.83
CA VAL A 240 -20.82 1.30 -2.20
C VAL A 240 -21.90 2.20 -2.77
N LEU A 241 -21.48 3.35 -3.27
CA LEU A 241 -22.42 4.28 -3.89
C LEU A 241 -22.93 3.69 -5.22
N SER A 242 -24.26 3.70 -5.40
CA SER A 242 -24.87 3.24 -6.64
C SER A 242 -24.36 4.03 -7.86
N THR A 243 -24.10 3.34 -8.96
CA THR A 243 -23.66 3.96 -10.22
C THR A 243 -24.63 5.02 -10.75
N GLU A 244 -25.92 4.98 -10.36
CA GLU A 244 -26.91 6.00 -10.70
C GLU A 244 -26.50 7.43 -10.27
N TYR A 245 -25.87 7.56 -9.12
CA TYR A 245 -25.39 8.86 -8.64
C TYR A 245 -24.29 9.43 -9.54
N TYR A 246 -23.40 8.56 -10.03
CA TYR A 246 -22.33 8.99 -10.93
C TYR A 246 -22.86 9.35 -12.32
N PHE A 247 -23.83 8.61 -12.85
CA PHE A 247 -24.51 8.97 -14.11
C PHE A 247 -25.15 10.35 -14.01
N LYS A 248 -25.92 10.63 -12.96
CA LYS A 248 -26.53 11.95 -12.73
C LYS A 248 -25.48 13.05 -12.58
N LEU A 249 -24.41 12.76 -11.86
CA LEU A 249 -23.35 13.73 -11.62
C LEU A 249 -22.65 14.14 -12.93
N VAL A 250 -22.37 13.16 -13.81
CA VAL A 250 -21.79 13.45 -15.13
C VAL A 250 -22.77 14.23 -16.01
N ASP A 251 -24.07 13.95 -15.96
CA ASP A 251 -25.06 14.73 -16.68
C ASP A 251 -25.10 16.21 -16.21
N TYR A 252 -24.99 16.46 -14.89
CA TYR A 252 -24.85 17.82 -14.33
C TYR A 252 -23.53 18.48 -14.76
N PHE A 253 -22.42 17.73 -14.81
CA PHE A 253 -21.14 18.25 -15.32
C PHE A 253 -21.25 18.66 -16.79
N LEU A 254 -21.94 17.87 -17.62
CA LEU A 254 -22.14 18.19 -19.03
C LEU A 254 -23.03 19.43 -19.23
N ALA A 255 -23.99 19.65 -18.32
CA ALA A 255 -24.84 20.84 -18.31
C ALA A 255 -24.13 22.09 -17.70
N GLY A 256 -22.96 21.90 -17.03
CA GLY A 256 -22.27 23.00 -16.34
C GLY A 256 -22.94 23.43 -15.03
N GLU A 257 -23.83 22.61 -14.49
CA GLU A 257 -24.64 22.94 -13.31
C GLU A 257 -23.93 22.60 -12.01
N VAL A 258 -23.31 23.59 -11.37
CA VAL A 258 -22.58 23.41 -10.10
C VAL A 258 -23.52 23.14 -8.92
N GLN A 259 -24.66 23.83 -8.87
CA GLN A 259 -25.57 23.78 -7.72
C GLN A 259 -26.16 22.36 -7.49
N PRO A 260 -26.68 21.64 -8.51
CA PRO A 260 -27.13 20.26 -8.36
C PRO A 260 -26.01 19.29 -7.94
N CYS A 261 -24.77 19.50 -8.42
CA CYS A 261 -23.63 18.70 -8.00
C CYS A 261 -23.36 18.82 -6.50
N MET A 262 -23.44 20.03 -5.95
CA MET A 262 -23.24 20.29 -4.52
C MET A 262 -24.35 19.68 -3.66
N LEU A 263 -25.61 19.78 -4.11
CA LEU A 263 -26.76 19.17 -3.42
C LEU A 263 -26.63 17.64 -3.41
N LEU A 264 -26.25 17.05 -4.54
CA LEU A 264 -26.04 15.61 -4.66
C LEU A 264 -24.90 15.12 -3.76
N LEU A 265 -23.78 15.84 -3.71
CA LEU A 265 -22.69 15.55 -2.77
C LEU A 265 -23.18 15.59 -1.31
N ASN A 266 -23.96 16.61 -0.96
CA ASN A 266 -24.50 16.73 0.40
C ASN A 266 -25.43 15.55 0.75
N GLU A 267 -26.31 15.13 -0.19
CA GLU A 267 -27.15 13.94 -0.03
C GLU A 267 -26.32 12.67 0.22
N ILE A 268 -25.25 12.48 -0.58
CA ILE A 268 -24.35 11.32 -0.47
C ILE A 268 -23.67 11.31 0.92
N LEU A 269 -23.13 12.44 1.36
CA LEU A 269 -22.47 12.55 2.66
C LEU A 269 -23.46 12.39 3.82
N GLN A 270 -24.71 12.88 3.72
CA GLN A 270 -25.75 12.70 4.72
C GLN A 270 -26.18 11.22 4.85
N LYS A 271 -26.15 10.45 3.76
CA LYS A 271 -26.38 9.00 3.77
C LYS A 271 -25.24 8.20 4.40
N GLY A 272 -24.15 8.87 4.84
CA GLY A 272 -23.03 8.24 5.54
C GLY A 272 -21.95 7.66 4.62
N PHE A 273 -21.99 7.92 3.31
CA PHE A 273 -20.92 7.47 2.41
C PHE A 273 -19.63 8.27 2.64
N ASP A 274 -18.49 7.56 2.60
CA ASP A 274 -17.19 8.21 2.70
C ASP A 274 -16.84 8.98 1.42
N GLY A 275 -16.35 10.21 1.60
CA GLY A 275 -15.96 11.07 0.49
C GLY A 275 -14.76 10.56 -0.32
N GLY A 276 -13.84 9.81 0.29
CA GLY A 276 -12.73 9.17 -0.41
C GLY A 276 -13.22 8.07 -1.34
N ASN A 277 -14.16 7.23 -0.88
CA ASN A 277 -14.80 6.21 -1.71
C ASN A 277 -15.63 6.85 -2.83
N PHE A 278 -16.28 7.98 -2.57
CA PHE A 278 -17.01 8.74 -3.58
C PHE A 278 -16.11 9.22 -4.72
N ILE A 279 -14.97 9.86 -4.42
CA ILE A 279 -14.06 10.38 -5.47
C ILE A 279 -13.37 9.25 -6.24
N ALA A 280 -13.00 8.16 -5.58
CA ALA A 280 -12.45 6.97 -6.22
C ALA A 280 -13.48 6.31 -7.16
N GLY A 281 -14.74 6.22 -6.72
CA GLY A 281 -15.85 5.74 -7.56
C GLY A 281 -16.12 6.63 -8.75
N LEU A 282 -16.09 7.97 -8.59
CA LEU A 282 -16.22 8.92 -9.68
C LEU A 282 -15.07 8.77 -10.69
N SER A 283 -13.85 8.61 -10.24
CA SER A 283 -12.69 8.36 -11.10
C SER A 283 -12.85 7.07 -11.91
N THR A 284 -13.33 6.00 -11.25
CA THR A 284 -13.64 4.72 -11.92
C THR A 284 -14.76 4.88 -12.96
N HIS A 285 -15.82 5.63 -12.64
CA HIS A 285 -16.92 5.90 -13.56
C HIS A 285 -16.44 6.67 -14.81
N LEU A 286 -15.65 7.73 -14.62
CA LEU A 286 -15.06 8.50 -15.73
C LEU A 286 -14.10 7.63 -16.59
N ARG A 287 -13.31 6.75 -15.96
CA ARG A 287 -12.49 5.77 -16.70
C ARG A 287 -13.37 4.83 -17.54
N ASN A 288 -14.45 4.33 -16.98
CA ASN A 288 -15.37 3.44 -17.67
C ASN A 288 -16.04 4.15 -18.86
N LEU A 289 -16.42 5.44 -18.73
CA LEU A 289 -16.90 6.26 -19.85
C LEU A 289 -15.86 6.39 -20.97
N LEU A 290 -14.58 6.54 -20.62
CA LEU A 290 -13.51 6.61 -21.62
C LEU A 290 -13.35 5.29 -22.37
N VAL A 291 -13.43 4.15 -21.67
CA VAL A 291 -13.34 2.81 -22.23
C VAL A 291 -14.59 2.47 -23.06
N ALA A 292 -15.79 2.87 -22.59
CA ALA A 292 -17.06 2.62 -23.29
C ALA A 292 -17.22 3.39 -24.60
N ARG A 293 -16.36 4.34 -24.87
CA ARG A 293 -16.43 5.18 -26.06
C ARG A 293 -16.07 4.41 -27.34
N ASP A 294 -15.17 3.46 -27.25
CA ASP A 294 -14.74 2.65 -28.39
C ASP A 294 -15.28 1.23 -28.24
N GLN A 295 -15.93 0.75 -29.30
CA GLN A 295 -16.57 -0.56 -29.31
C GLN A 295 -15.54 -1.71 -29.13
N SER A 296 -14.30 -1.50 -29.57
CA SER A 296 -13.21 -2.47 -29.41
C SER A 296 -12.77 -2.66 -27.95
N THR A 297 -12.97 -1.64 -27.11
CA THR A 297 -12.59 -1.66 -25.69
C THR A 297 -13.75 -1.98 -24.75
N LEU A 298 -14.98 -2.15 -25.25
CA LEU A 298 -16.12 -2.54 -24.42
C LEU A 298 -15.93 -3.86 -23.68
N SER A 299 -15.19 -4.80 -24.25
CA SER A 299 -14.84 -6.08 -23.61
C SER A 299 -14.00 -5.92 -22.35
N LEU A 300 -13.36 -4.76 -22.14
CA LEU A 300 -12.62 -4.43 -20.93
C LEU A 300 -13.51 -3.98 -19.76
N LEU A 301 -14.81 -3.77 -20.04
CA LEU A 301 -15.81 -3.46 -19.02
C LEU A 301 -16.47 -4.75 -18.56
N GLU A 302 -16.04 -5.21 -17.40
CA GLU A 302 -16.55 -6.43 -16.73
C GLU A 302 -17.90 -6.13 -16.06
N MET A 303 -18.94 -5.86 -16.84
CA MET A 303 -20.29 -5.51 -16.37
C MET A 303 -21.38 -6.05 -17.32
N SER A 304 -22.65 -6.02 -16.88
CA SER A 304 -23.79 -6.48 -17.68
C SER A 304 -23.94 -5.69 -18.98
N GLU A 305 -24.51 -6.32 -20.04
CA GLU A 305 -24.72 -5.70 -21.34
C GLU A 305 -25.57 -4.42 -21.22
N GLN A 306 -26.58 -4.41 -20.36
CA GLN A 306 -27.40 -3.24 -20.10
C GLN A 306 -26.60 -2.06 -19.56
N MET A 307 -25.70 -2.33 -18.63
CA MET A 307 -24.81 -1.29 -18.10
C MET A 307 -23.80 -0.82 -19.12
N GLN A 308 -23.23 -1.72 -19.94
CA GLN A 308 -22.34 -1.36 -21.05
C GLN A 308 -23.02 -0.42 -22.04
N GLN A 309 -24.27 -0.68 -22.39
CA GLN A 309 -25.05 0.18 -23.27
C GLN A 309 -25.27 1.57 -22.68
N ARG A 310 -25.67 1.66 -21.41
CA ARG A 310 -25.82 2.95 -20.70
C ARG A 310 -24.52 3.76 -20.65
N TYR A 311 -23.40 3.10 -20.39
CA TYR A 311 -22.07 3.74 -20.42
C TYR A 311 -21.74 4.24 -21.82
N SER A 312 -22.02 3.46 -22.88
CA SER A 312 -21.79 3.85 -24.26
C SER A 312 -22.64 5.08 -24.66
N GLU A 313 -23.92 5.12 -24.26
CA GLU A 313 -24.81 6.26 -24.51
C GLU A 313 -24.31 7.54 -23.82
N GLN A 314 -23.91 7.48 -22.56
CA GLN A 314 -23.37 8.65 -21.88
C GLN A 314 -21.99 9.04 -22.43
N ALA A 315 -21.12 8.07 -22.76
CA ALA A 315 -19.81 8.29 -23.35
C ALA A 315 -19.87 9.02 -24.71
N ALA A 316 -20.91 8.73 -25.53
CA ALA A 316 -21.13 9.43 -26.81
C ALA A 316 -21.39 10.93 -26.61
N ARG A 317 -22.03 11.33 -25.50
CA ARG A 317 -22.28 12.73 -25.14
C ARG A 317 -21.06 13.44 -24.55
N CYS A 318 -20.05 12.69 -24.07
CA CYS A 318 -18.87 13.22 -23.44
C CYS A 318 -17.74 13.48 -24.43
N LYS A 319 -17.11 14.67 -24.41
CA LYS A 319 -15.89 14.95 -25.18
C LYS A 319 -14.69 14.27 -24.52
N PRO A 320 -13.74 13.65 -25.25
CA PRO A 320 -12.56 13.01 -24.64
C PRO A 320 -11.73 13.94 -23.79
N ARG A 321 -11.55 15.18 -24.25
CA ARG A 321 -10.80 16.20 -23.48
C ARG A 321 -11.44 16.51 -22.13
N PHE A 322 -12.78 16.50 -22.06
CA PHE A 322 -13.49 16.66 -20.80
C PHE A 322 -13.18 15.50 -19.84
N ILE A 323 -13.33 14.25 -20.31
CA ILE A 323 -13.08 13.07 -19.47
C ILE A 323 -11.65 13.05 -18.94
N TYR A 324 -10.63 13.32 -19.79
CA TYR A 324 -9.24 13.37 -19.36
C TYR A 324 -8.97 14.44 -18.31
N ARG A 325 -9.52 15.65 -18.48
CA ARG A 325 -9.37 16.74 -17.51
C ARG A 325 -10.11 16.43 -16.21
N ALA A 326 -11.31 15.87 -16.28
CA ALA A 326 -12.08 15.45 -15.11
C ALA A 326 -11.35 14.36 -14.34
N LEU A 327 -10.83 13.32 -15.02
CA LEU A 327 -10.00 12.27 -14.39
C LEU A 327 -8.78 12.85 -13.67
N LYS A 328 -8.08 13.81 -14.29
CA LYS A 328 -6.93 14.46 -13.66
C LYS A 328 -7.34 15.18 -12.39
N LEU A 329 -8.41 15.99 -12.42
CA LEU A 329 -8.91 16.70 -11.26
C LEU A 329 -9.37 15.76 -10.14
N CYS A 330 -10.04 14.65 -10.49
CA CYS A 330 -10.44 13.64 -9.52
C CYS A 330 -9.23 12.94 -8.88
N ASN A 331 -8.19 12.62 -9.66
CA ASN A 331 -6.95 12.03 -9.13
C ASN A 331 -6.21 13.00 -8.21
N ASP A 332 -6.09 14.26 -8.60
CA ASP A 332 -5.45 15.29 -7.78
C ASP A 332 -6.24 15.51 -6.46
N CYS A 333 -7.58 15.43 -6.53
CA CYS A 333 -8.45 15.48 -5.37
C CYS A 333 -8.26 14.26 -4.45
N ASP A 334 -8.17 13.02 -4.97
CA ASP A 334 -7.97 11.82 -4.15
C ASP A 334 -6.63 11.86 -3.40
N LEU A 335 -5.56 12.30 -4.07
CA LEU A 335 -4.26 12.49 -3.43
C LEU A 335 -4.31 13.56 -2.32
N ALA A 336 -4.98 14.69 -2.58
CA ALA A 336 -5.11 15.77 -1.61
C ALA A 336 -6.07 15.43 -0.47
N TYR A 337 -7.09 14.59 -0.71
CA TYR A 337 -8.10 14.20 0.27
C TYR A 337 -7.51 13.53 1.51
N LYS A 338 -6.47 12.71 1.33
CA LYS A 338 -5.80 11.98 2.43
C LYS A 338 -5.04 12.91 3.38
N THR A 339 -4.54 14.03 2.87
CA THR A 339 -3.72 14.99 3.62
C THR A 339 -4.48 16.24 4.06
N SER A 340 -5.67 16.48 3.50
CA SER A 340 -6.46 17.67 3.78
C SER A 340 -7.14 17.62 5.16
N ASN A 341 -7.08 18.73 5.88
CA ASN A 341 -7.81 18.95 7.13
C ASN A 341 -9.32 19.14 6.89
N ASN A 342 -9.71 19.74 5.75
CA ASN A 342 -11.10 19.94 5.37
C ASN A 342 -11.45 19.09 4.15
N LYS A 343 -11.76 17.84 4.41
CA LYS A 343 -12.08 16.83 3.40
C LYS A 343 -13.27 17.20 2.54
N ARG A 344 -14.33 17.78 3.16
CA ARG A 344 -15.54 18.19 2.45
C ARG A 344 -15.25 19.30 1.44
N LEU A 345 -14.54 20.35 1.84
CA LEU A 345 -14.19 21.45 0.97
C LEU A 345 -13.36 20.99 -0.24
N GLN A 346 -12.48 20.00 -0.04
CA GLN A 346 -11.66 19.45 -1.12
C GLN A 346 -12.53 18.79 -2.20
N LEU A 347 -13.57 18.03 -1.81
CA LEU A 347 -14.52 17.45 -2.75
C LEU A 347 -15.34 18.52 -3.46
N GLU A 348 -15.83 19.51 -2.72
CA GLU A 348 -16.62 20.60 -3.27
C GLU A 348 -15.83 21.38 -4.34
N ILE A 349 -14.58 21.72 -4.07
CA ILE A 349 -13.68 22.38 -5.04
C ILE A 349 -13.50 21.52 -6.29
N CYS A 350 -13.26 20.22 -6.12
CA CYS A 350 -13.10 19.29 -7.25
C CYS A 350 -14.34 19.27 -8.15
N LEU A 351 -15.53 19.12 -7.56
CA LEU A 351 -16.78 19.08 -8.31
C LEU A 351 -17.06 20.39 -9.06
N ILE A 352 -16.79 21.55 -8.42
CA ILE A 352 -16.90 22.86 -9.06
C ILE A 352 -15.98 22.95 -10.27
N GLN A 353 -14.72 22.56 -10.12
CA GLN A 353 -13.74 22.59 -11.21
C GLN A 353 -14.13 21.68 -12.36
N VAL A 354 -14.62 20.46 -12.08
CA VAL A 354 -15.08 19.52 -13.12
C VAL A 354 -16.31 20.06 -13.84
N ALA A 355 -17.30 20.62 -13.14
CA ALA A 355 -18.51 21.19 -13.76
C ALA A 355 -18.20 22.37 -14.69
N GLN A 356 -17.15 23.13 -14.40
CA GLN A 356 -16.73 24.29 -15.20
C GLN A 356 -15.85 23.95 -16.42
N LEU A 357 -15.42 22.68 -16.57
CA LEU A 357 -14.56 22.28 -17.69
C LEU A 357 -15.17 22.51 -19.07
N ASN A 358 -16.50 22.43 -19.20
CA ASN A 358 -17.21 22.60 -20.49
C ASN A 358 -17.32 24.07 -20.93
N GLU A 359 -17.19 25.04 -20.03
CA GLU A 359 -17.27 26.46 -20.38
C GLU A 359 -16.03 27.00 -21.11
N GLU A 360 -14.93 26.23 -21.19
CA GLU A 360 -13.65 26.68 -21.76
C GLU A 360 -13.52 26.47 -23.29
N ASP A 361 -14.44 25.77 -23.92
CA ASP A 361 -14.38 25.44 -25.37
C ASP A 361 -15.03 26.50 -26.29
N VAL A 362 -15.18 27.77 -25.87
CA VAL A 362 -15.60 28.84 -26.79
C VAL A 362 -14.35 29.32 -27.56
N PRO A 363 -14.27 29.11 -28.88
CA PRO A 363 -13.13 29.58 -29.67
C PRO A 363 -13.28 31.10 -29.89
N GLY A 364 -12.42 31.87 -29.29
CA GLY A 364 -12.31 33.27 -29.63
C GLY A 364 -11.91 34.15 -28.43
N ALA A 365 -10.65 34.32 -28.23
CA ALA A 365 -9.94 35.55 -27.88
C ALA A 365 -8.60 35.23 -27.20
N GLY A 366 -7.56 35.89 -27.62
CA GLY A 366 -6.19 35.71 -27.21
C GLY A 366 -5.92 35.76 -25.71
N ARG A 367 -4.76 35.21 -25.34
CA ARG A 367 -4.11 35.17 -24.01
C ARG A 367 -4.93 35.76 -22.87
N ARG A 368 -5.64 34.91 -22.13
CA ARG A 368 -6.34 35.32 -20.90
C ARG A 368 -5.41 35.22 -19.70
N PRO A 369 -5.42 36.25 -18.82
CA PRO A 369 -4.89 36.11 -17.48
C PRO A 369 -5.79 35.20 -16.63
N ALA A 370 -5.25 34.73 -15.51
CA ALA A 370 -5.82 33.76 -14.59
C ALA A 370 -7.35 33.86 -14.40
N LYS A 371 -8.00 32.70 -14.47
CA LYS A 371 -9.44 32.47 -14.36
C LYS A 371 -10.09 33.23 -13.22
N SER A 372 -11.00 34.13 -13.51
CA SER A 372 -11.94 34.63 -12.50
C SER A 372 -13.08 33.63 -12.35
N LEU A 373 -13.27 33.10 -11.17
CA LEU A 373 -14.46 32.32 -10.79
C LEU A 373 -15.68 33.22 -10.95
N LYS A 374 -16.66 32.84 -11.76
CA LYS A 374 -17.96 33.51 -11.78
C LYS A 374 -18.61 33.35 -10.40
N PRO A 375 -19.09 34.40 -9.78
CA PRO A 375 -19.73 34.28 -8.47
C PRO A 375 -20.98 33.40 -8.58
N ILE A 376 -21.02 32.36 -7.75
CA ILE A 376 -22.09 31.36 -7.67
C ILE A 376 -23.46 31.99 -7.34
N PHE A 377 -23.46 33.26 -6.90
CA PHE A 377 -24.63 33.96 -6.38
C PHE A 377 -25.30 34.95 -7.34
N ASP A 378 -24.88 35.08 -8.60
CA ASP A 378 -25.52 35.98 -9.55
C ASP A 378 -26.96 35.58 -9.91
N ALA A 379 -27.29 34.29 -9.85
CA ALA A 379 -28.66 33.80 -10.03
C ALA A 379 -29.63 34.18 -8.90
N LEU A 380 -29.11 34.39 -7.67
CA LEU A 380 -29.92 34.84 -6.53
C LEU A 380 -30.23 36.33 -6.54
N LYS A 381 -29.43 37.16 -7.24
CA LYS A 381 -29.72 38.59 -7.43
C LYS A 381 -30.82 38.83 -8.48
N ALA A 382 -31.02 37.93 -9.44
CA ALA A 382 -32.06 38.11 -10.47
C ALA A 382 -33.47 37.84 -9.94
N GLN A 383 -33.66 37.13 -8.84
CA GLN A 383 -34.96 36.85 -8.22
C GLN A 383 -35.37 37.86 -7.13
N GLY A 384 -34.49 38.82 -6.75
CA GLY A 384 -34.73 39.82 -5.70
C GLY A 384 -35.08 41.22 -6.20
N GLN A 385 -35.14 41.44 -7.54
CA GLN A 385 -35.45 42.77 -8.10
C GLN A 385 -36.77 42.83 -8.88
N SER A 386 -37.86 42.55 -8.20
CA SER A 386 -39.15 43.02 -8.63
C SER A 386 -39.99 43.46 -7.45
N ALA A 387 -39.62 44.58 -6.86
CA ALA A 387 -40.49 45.54 -6.12
C ALA A 387 -39.66 46.75 -5.66
N SER A 388 -39.81 47.83 -6.37
CA SER A 388 -40.12 49.18 -5.90
C SER A 388 -39.48 50.26 -6.77
N THR A 389 -40.38 50.87 -7.42
CA THR A 389 -40.61 52.16 -8.06
C THR A 389 -39.75 53.35 -7.63
N GLN A 390 -39.31 54.07 -8.70
CA GLN A 390 -39.28 55.57 -8.90
C GLN A 390 -38.67 56.47 -7.81
N ALA A 391 -37.61 57.18 -8.18
CA ALA A 391 -37.63 58.67 -8.23
C ALA A 391 -36.28 59.27 -8.68
N THR A 392 -36.35 59.99 -9.79
CA THR A 392 -35.82 61.33 -10.13
C THR A 392 -34.31 61.66 -10.06
N ASN A 393 -33.80 61.91 -11.27
CA ASN A 393 -32.92 63.00 -11.79
C ASN A 393 -32.17 63.93 -10.81
N GLN A 394 -30.91 64.23 -10.93
CA GLN A 394 -30.15 65.02 -11.91
C GLN A 394 -28.66 65.20 -11.41
N PRO A 395 -27.77 65.74 -12.25
CA PRO A 395 -26.33 65.52 -12.13
C PRO A 395 -25.54 66.71 -11.62
N VAL A 396 -24.39 66.54 -10.99
CA VAL A 396 -23.38 67.62 -10.83
C VAL A 396 -21.95 67.03 -10.81
N ALA A 397 -21.21 67.48 -11.83
CA ALA A 397 -19.84 68.02 -11.88
C ALA A 397 -18.64 67.30 -11.24
N GLN A 398 -17.71 67.15 -12.10
CA GLN A 398 -16.26 66.99 -12.12
C GLN A 398 -15.41 67.62 -11.03
N ALA A 399 -14.29 66.91 -10.76
CA ALA A 399 -12.87 67.27 -10.72
C ALA A 399 -12.22 67.18 -9.31
N PRO A 400 -10.87 67.10 -9.21
CA PRO A 400 -9.86 66.37 -9.96
C PRO A 400 -8.85 65.58 -9.09
N VAL A 401 -8.14 64.70 -9.76
CA VAL A 401 -6.81 64.09 -9.59
C VAL A 401 -5.90 64.66 -8.47
N VAL A 402 -5.36 63.72 -7.65
CA VAL A 402 -3.98 63.78 -7.15
C VAL A 402 -3.41 62.37 -7.08
N GLN A 403 -2.37 62.12 -7.89
CA GLN A 403 -1.44 61.00 -7.70
C GLN A 403 -0.36 61.41 -6.70
N PRO A 404 0.26 60.45 -6.02
CA PRO A 404 1.70 60.50 -5.90
C PRO A 404 2.40 59.23 -6.37
N TYR A 405 3.38 59.43 -7.19
CA TYR A 405 4.49 58.61 -7.58
C TYR A 405 5.23 58.01 -6.38
N ILE A 406 5.56 56.70 -6.43
CA ILE A 406 6.76 56.17 -5.77
C ILE A 406 7.41 55.18 -6.72
N GLN A 407 8.68 55.46 -7.01
CA GLN A 407 9.60 54.73 -7.89
C GLN A 407 9.98 53.38 -7.30
N ALA A 408 10.11 52.37 -8.20
CA ALA A 408 10.79 51.11 -7.95
C ALA A 408 12.28 51.23 -8.32
N PRO A 409 13.20 50.54 -7.64
CA PRO A 409 14.58 50.43 -8.09
C PRO A 409 14.80 49.25 -9.02
N HIS A 410 15.58 49.51 -10.05
CA HIS A 410 16.11 48.61 -11.04
C HIS A 410 16.97 47.47 -10.46
N VAL A 411 16.81 46.28 -10.99
CA VAL A 411 17.79 45.18 -10.88
C VAL A 411 18.20 44.76 -12.30
N PRO A 412 19.51 44.68 -12.62
CA PRO A 412 19.97 44.39 -13.98
C PRO A 412 19.94 42.88 -14.28
N GLN A 413 19.57 42.53 -15.50
CA GLN A 413 19.68 41.21 -16.11
C GLN A 413 21.12 40.91 -16.54
N PRO A 414 21.59 39.66 -16.51
CA PRO A 414 22.78 39.22 -17.22
C PRO A 414 22.44 38.68 -18.60
N ILE A 415 23.33 39.02 -19.52
CA ILE A 415 23.39 38.80 -20.95
C ILE A 415 23.64 37.31 -21.25
N ALA A 416 22.98 36.83 -22.30
CA ALA A 416 23.21 35.55 -22.95
C ALA A 416 24.53 35.57 -23.76
N ALA A 417 25.24 34.46 -23.76
CA ALA A 417 26.20 34.09 -24.81
C ALA A 417 26.10 32.59 -25.11
N GLU A 418 25.87 32.29 -26.34
CA GLU A 418 25.87 30.99 -27.01
C GLU A 418 27.26 30.63 -27.59
N PRO A 419 27.43 29.47 -28.27
CA PRO A 419 28.36 28.41 -27.86
C PRO A 419 29.54 28.23 -28.83
N GLU A 420 30.59 27.53 -28.43
CA GLU A 420 31.58 26.94 -29.39
C GLU A 420 32.12 25.57 -28.96
N SER A 421 31.85 24.63 -29.82
CA SER A 421 32.58 23.48 -30.35
C SER A 421 33.65 22.74 -29.53
N ALA A 422 33.51 21.41 -29.54
CA ALA A 422 34.52 20.40 -29.27
C ALA A 422 35.69 20.42 -30.30
N PRO A 423 36.89 19.80 -30.05
CA PRO A 423 37.01 18.34 -30.10
C PRO A 423 38.14 17.68 -29.24
N ALA A 424 37.92 16.38 -29.06
CA ALA A 424 38.87 15.24 -29.15
C ALA A 424 40.09 15.12 -28.23
N SER A 425 40.18 13.94 -27.69
CA SER A 425 41.25 12.93 -27.58
C SER A 425 41.72 12.54 -26.18
N ALA A 426 41.57 11.22 -25.96
CA ALA A 426 42.14 10.45 -24.84
C ALA A 426 43.70 10.39 -24.95
N PRO A 427 44.39 10.07 -23.85
CA PRO A 427 45.04 8.77 -23.87
C PRO A 427 44.91 7.95 -22.56
N GLN A 428 44.96 6.64 -22.77
CA GLN A 428 45.09 5.55 -21.81
C GLN A 428 46.42 5.64 -21.03
N ALA A 429 46.38 5.32 -19.74
CA ALA A 429 47.53 4.79 -19.05
C ALA A 429 47.12 3.79 -17.98
N SER A 430 47.58 2.59 -18.16
CA SER A 430 47.56 1.42 -17.29
C SER A 430 48.30 1.65 -15.96
N GLY A 431 47.71 1.27 -14.83
CA GLY A 431 48.40 1.29 -13.54
C GLY A 431 47.83 0.21 -12.58
N LYS A 432 48.63 -0.76 -12.33
CA LYS A 432 48.48 -2.02 -11.60
C LYS A 432 47.85 -1.87 -10.22
N LEU A 433 46.83 -2.73 -9.93
CA LEU A 433 46.30 -3.07 -8.65
C LEU A 433 47.36 -3.72 -7.73
N ARG A 434 47.63 -3.10 -6.61
CA ARG A 434 48.35 -3.72 -5.48
C ARG A 434 47.32 -4.15 -4.42
N ARG A 435 47.16 -5.46 -4.27
CA ARG A 435 46.46 -6.10 -3.12
C ARG A 435 47.28 -5.85 -1.88
N VAL A 436 46.66 -5.29 -0.85
CA VAL A 436 47.18 -5.30 0.52
C VAL A 436 46.28 -6.22 1.36
N SER A 437 46.90 -7.28 1.83
CA SER A 437 46.34 -8.29 2.72
C SER A 437 46.42 -7.79 4.17
N PHE A 438 45.30 -7.72 4.88
CA PHE A 438 45.30 -7.55 6.33
C PHE A 438 45.11 -8.91 7.00
N ARG A 439 46.18 -9.39 7.58
CA ARG A 439 46.13 -10.49 8.54
C ARG A 439 46.92 -10.06 9.79
N ASN A 440 46.31 -10.27 10.95
CA ASN A 440 46.85 -10.19 12.33
C ASN A 440 47.01 -8.79 12.94
N ILE A 441 46.14 -8.46 13.91
CA ILE A 441 46.52 -7.95 15.23
C ILE A 441 45.48 -8.45 16.24
N GLY A 442 45.86 -9.42 16.99
CA GLY A 442 45.32 -9.71 18.31
C GLY A 442 46.50 -10.01 19.21
N GLN A 443 46.78 -9.18 20.22
CA GLN A 443 47.10 -9.59 21.57
C GLN A 443 47.63 -8.41 22.41
N LYS A 444 47.16 -8.39 23.65
CA LYS A 444 47.52 -7.54 24.80
C LYS A 444 49.02 -7.48 25.09
N LYS A 445 49.49 -6.34 25.57
CA LYS A 445 50.27 -6.27 26.86
C LYS A 445 50.30 -4.84 27.38
N THR A 446 50.09 -4.75 28.69
CA THR A 446 50.32 -3.68 29.62
C THR A 446 51.83 -3.37 29.75
N ASP A 447 52.16 -2.13 30.02
CA ASP A 447 52.99 -1.55 31.05
C ASP A 447 53.90 -0.41 30.59
N ASP A 448 53.95 0.58 31.49
CA ASP A 448 54.99 1.56 31.81
C ASP A 448 55.20 2.85 31.02
N VAL A 449 54.95 3.92 31.80
CA VAL A 449 55.33 5.31 31.57
C VAL A 449 56.88 5.44 31.73
N PRO A 450 57.59 6.32 30.95
CA PRO A 450 58.08 7.53 31.58
C PRO A 450 57.89 8.83 30.77
N ALA A 451 57.95 9.92 31.54
CA ALA A 451 57.84 11.30 31.15
C ALA A 451 59.02 11.85 30.32
N ASP A 452 58.75 13.03 29.71
CA ASP A 452 59.65 13.99 29.11
C ASP A 452 60.21 13.74 27.70
N ALA A 453 59.61 14.51 26.78
CA ALA A 453 60.39 15.31 25.81
C ALA A 453 59.48 16.31 25.10
N THR A 454 59.60 17.56 25.44
CA THR A 454 59.20 18.74 24.70
C THR A 454 59.69 18.68 23.24
N ASN A 455 58.75 18.69 22.28
CA ASN A 455 59.03 19.17 20.93
C ASN A 455 57.76 19.85 20.35
N GLY A 456 57.93 21.13 20.03
CA GLY A 456 56.92 22.00 19.44
C GLY A 456 56.40 21.46 18.13
N SER A 457 55.14 21.02 18.12
CA SER A 457 54.39 20.79 16.93
C SER A 457 53.66 22.09 16.55
N ALA A 458 53.80 22.50 15.30
CA ALA A 458 53.02 23.61 14.72
C ALA A 458 51.53 23.45 15.00
N PRO A 459 50.78 24.52 15.26
CA PRO A 459 49.36 24.42 15.54
C PRO A 459 48.66 23.78 14.31
N LEU A 460 47.90 22.74 14.58
CA LEU A 460 47.09 22.06 13.56
C LEU A 460 46.08 23.05 12.98
N PRO A 461 45.83 23.03 11.69
CA PRO A 461 44.93 23.99 11.03
C PRO A 461 43.52 23.86 11.61
N THR A 462 42.95 25.01 12.00
CA THR A 462 41.57 25.16 12.49
C THR A 462 40.79 26.02 11.51
N ASN A 463 40.22 25.41 10.46
CA ASN A 463 39.33 26.11 9.57
C ASN A 463 37.95 26.22 10.22
N PRO A 464 37.29 27.40 10.23
CA PRO A 464 35.96 27.53 10.80
C PRO A 464 34.98 26.62 10.05
N LEU A 465 34.11 25.92 10.78
CA LEU A 465 33.12 25.02 10.21
C LEU A 465 32.02 25.81 9.48
N GLY A 466 31.85 25.57 8.17
CA GLY A 466 30.71 26.05 7.41
C GLY A 466 29.49 25.13 7.58
N LEU A 467 28.30 25.69 7.77
CA LEU A 467 27.07 24.90 8.02
C LEU A 467 26.74 23.97 6.85
N ALA A 468 26.96 24.39 5.62
CA ALA A 468 26.74 23.58 4.42
C ALA A 468 27.76 22.44 4.29
N GLU A 469 29.03 22.75 4.54
CA GLU A 469 30.14 21.80 4.46
C GLU A 469 30.05 20.72 5.56
N MET A 470 29.67 21.14 6.75
CA MET A 470 29.43 20.25 7.88
C MET A 470 28.28 19.26 7.60
N ARG A 471 27.17 19.71 6.98
CA ARG A 471 26.06 18.82 6.58
C ARG A 471 26.51 17.81 5.53
N ILE A 472 27.36 18.19 4.60
CA ILE A 472 27.92 17.29 3.60
C ILE A 472 28.80 16.23 4.29
N SER A 473 29.67 16.63 5.22
CA SER A 473 30.50 15.69 5.97
C SER A 473 29.69 14.73 6.83
N TRP A 474 28.62 15.21 7.45
CA TRP A 474 27.67 14.37 8.17
C TRP A 474 27.04 13.31 7.27
N GLN A 475 26.55 13.70 6.07
CA GLN A 475 25.96 12.77 5.10
C GLN A 475 26.97 11.76 4.57
N LYS A 476 28.22 12.17 4.33
CA LYS A 476 29.31 11.27 3.93
C LYS A 476 29.56 10.22 5.02
N TYR A 477 29.64 10.63 6.30
CA TYR A 477 29.80 9.69 7.40
C TYR A 477 28.66 8.69 7.49
N VAL A 478 27.43 9.17 7.37
CA VAL A 478 26.22 8.32 7.37
C VAL A 478 26.21 7.34 6.20
N ALA A 479 26.69 7.75 5.03
CA ALA A 479 26.82 6.87 3.87
C ALA A 479 27.84 5.74 4.09
N MET A 480 28.92 6.00 4.84
CA MET A 480 29.99 5.03 5.16
C MET A 480 29.59 4.01 6.23
N LEU A 481 28.49 4.22 6.96
CA LEU A 481 28.00 3.25 7.95
C LEU A 481 27.60 1.94 7.26
N GLY A 482 28.15 0.83 7.74
CA GLY A 482 27.90 -0.52 7.24
C GLY A 482 26.44 -0.97 7.37
N ASN A 483 26.10 -2.03 6.66
CA ASN A 483 24.76 -2.61 6.65
C ASN A 483 24.31 -3.19 8.00
N ASP A 484 25.24 -3.45 8.91
CA ASP A 484 24.96 -3.93 10.28
C ASP A 484 24.27 -2.85 11.14
N LYS A 485 24.29 -1.57 10.72
CA LYS A 485 23.74 -0.42 11.46
C LYS A 485 22.65 0.32 10.67
N ILE A 486 21.86 -0.40 9.87
CA ILE A 486 20.82 0.20 8.99
C ILE A 486 19.85 1.08 9.77
N ALA A 487 19.37 0.65 10.93
CA ALA A 487 18.44 1.42 11.74
C ALA A 487 19.04 2.77 12.21
N MET A 488 20.34 2.76 12.57
CA MET A 488 21.06 3.96 12.99
C MET A 488 21.33 4.89 11.80
N LYS A 489 21.68 4.32 10.66
CA LYS A 489 21.89 5.02 9.40
C LYS A 489 20.63 5.81 8.99
N GLN A 490 19.46 5.19 9.01
CA GLN A 490 18.18 5.85 8.71
C GLN A 490 17.85 6.97 9.70
N ARG A 491 18.09 6.74 11.00
CA ARG A 491 17.87 7.78 12.01
C ARG A 491 18.80 8.97 11.82
N MET A 492 20.09 8.73 11.58
CA MET A 492 21.09 9.78 11.35
C MET A 492 20.84 10.54 10.03
N GLN A 493 20.26 9.91 9.00
CA GLN A 493 19.84 10.59 7.77
C GLN A 493 18.71 11.59 8.01
N ALA A 494 17.81 11.30 8.94
CA ALA A 494 16.70 12.19 9.29
C ALA A 494 17.13 13.35 10.22
N MET A 495 18.32 13.25 10.86
CA MET A 495 18.83 14.29 11.75
C MET A 495 19.45 15.44 10.96
N GLN A 496 19.15 16.66 11.40
CA GLN A 496 19.73 17.87 10.81
C GLN A 496 20.71 18.48 11.83
N PRO A 497 22.03 18.27 11.67
CA PRO A 497 23.00 18.91 12.53
C PRO A 497 23.00 20.44 12.32
N ILE A 498 23.12 21.17 13.42
CA ILE A 498 23.18 22.63 13.49
C ILE A 498 24.55 23.06 14.04
N LEU A 499 25.02 24.24 13.68
CA LEU A 499 26.25 24.79 14.22
C LEU A 499 25.88 25.65 15.45
N LEU A 500 26.38 25.28 16.63
CA LEU A 500 26.19 26.03 17.87
C LEU A 500 27.28 27.10 18.03
N ASP A 501 28.53 26.73 17.77
CA ASP A 501 29.71 27.57 17.78
C ASP A 501 30.59 27.23 16.57
N PRO A 502 31.60 28.05 16.21
CA PRO A 502 32.49 27.78 15.09
C PRO A 502 33.15 26.40 15.08
N ASP A 503 33.25 25.77 16.26
CA ASP A 503 33.87 24.46 16.46
C ASP A 503 32.91 23.42 17.10
N THR A 504 31.64 23.79 17.36
CA THR A 504 30.69 22.90 18.05
C THR A 504 29.47 22.60 17.20
N ILE A 505 29.22 21.32 16.94
CA ILE A 505 28.11 20.81 16.16
C ILE A 505 27.02 20.31 17.12
N GLY A 506 25.85 20.91 17.06
CA GLY A 506 24.67 20.47 17.81
C GLY A 506 23.87 19.41 17.02
N VAL A 507 23.56 18.29 17.65
CA VAL A 507 22.68 17.27 17.08
C VAL A 507 21.51 17.04 18.02
N THR A 508 20.30 17.29 17.54
CA THR A 508 19.07 17.11 18.30
C THR A 508 18.61 15.67 18.28
N VAL A 509 18.36 15.07 19.44
CA VAL A 509 17.99 13.66 19.61
C VAL A 509 16.65 13.56 20.35
N GLN A 510 15.75 12.70 19.90
CA GLN A 510 14.39 12.56 20.43
C GLN A 510 14.23 11.45 21.48
N SER A 511 15.24 10.61 21.71
CA SER A 511 15.19 9.47 22.63
C SER A 511 16.51 9.26 23.34
N VAL A 512 16.43 8.89 24.62
CA VAL A 512 17.60 8.56 25.46
C VAL A 512 18.41 7.42 24.85
N GLN A 513 17.74 6.38 24.32
CA GLN A 513 18.44 5.23 23.69
C GLN A 513 19.24 5.63 22.45
N VAL A 514 18.72 6.56 21.65
CA VAL A 514 19.42 7.07 20.46
C VAL A 514 20.58 7.97 20.85
N ARG A 515 20.43 8.76 21.92
CA ARG A 515 21.51 9.55 22.49
C ARG A 515 22.69 8.65 22.91
N ASP A 516 22.41 7.59 23.68
CA ASP A 516 23.44 6.68 24.19
C ASP A 516 24.17 5.93 23.05
N GLN A 517 23.43 5.57 21.98
CA GLN A 517 24.03 4.97 20.78
C GLN A 517 24.91 5.97 20.00
N LEU A 518 24.50 7.24 19.90
CA LEU A 518 25.30 8.30 19.28
C LEU A 518 26.51 8.67 20.12
N GLU A 519 26.38 8.68 21.46
CA GLU A 519 27.50 8.92 22.39
C GLU A 519 28.59 7.86 22.23
N ALA A 520 28.21 6.59 22.06
CA ALA A 520 29.15 5.50 21.77
C ALA A 520 29.87 5.67 20.41
N MET A 521 29.31 6.41 19.47
CA MET A 521 29.90 6.67 18.15
C MET A 521 30.54 8.06 18.05
N ARG A 522 30.41 8.90 19.08
CA ARG A 522 30.81 10.31 19.07
C ARG A 522 32.26 10.52 18.65
N SER A 523 33.18 9.79 19.25
CA SER A 523 34.62 9.89 18.93
C SER A 523 34.94 9.56 17.48
N SER A 524 34.23 8.58 16.90
CA SER A 524 34.39 8.20 15.48
C SER A 524 33.86 9.29 14.55
N ILE A 525 32.72 9.90 14.89
CA ILE A 525 32.11 10.97 14.09
C ILE A 525 32.97 12.24 14.18
N GLU A 526 33.43 12.62 15.36
CA GLU A 526 34.32 13.76 15.57
C GLU A 526 35.63 13.60 14.79
N GLN A 527 36.23 12.43 14.86
CA GLN A 527 37.48 12.14 14.12
C GLN A 527 37.28 12.25 12.61
N PHE A 528 36.18 11.75 12.07
CA PHE A 528 35.87 11.86 10.65
C PHE A 528 35.68 13.32 10.21
N ILE A 529 34.90 14.10 10.97
CA ILE A 529 34.65 15.52 10.66
C ILE A 529 35.93 16.35 10.76
N ARG A 530 36.78 16.10 11.77
CA ARG A 530 38.09 16.74 11.92
C ARG A 530 38.99 16.50 10.70
N GLN A 531 38.97 15.29 10.15
CA GLN A 531 39.77 14.94 8.97
C GLN A 531 39.18 15.53 7.67
N ASP A 532 37.85 15.46 7.47
CA ASP A 532 37.20 15.92 6.24
C ASP A 532 37.22 17.46 6.14
N GLN A 533 37.04 18.17 7.26
CA GLN A 533 36.97 19.64 7.32
C GLN A 533 38.30 20.30 7.73
N LYS A 534 39.32 19.51 8.07
CA LYS A 534 40.60 20.02 8.60
C LYS A 534 40.45 20.96 9.81
N ASN A 535 39.43 20.72 10.64
CA ASN A 535 39.21 21.42 11.91
C ASN A 535 39.38 20.45 13.06
N TYR A 536 40.53 20.50 13.72
CA TYR A 536 40.87 19.57 14.79
C TYR A 536 40.21 19.92 16.15
N ASN A 537 39.56 21.07 16.27
CA ASN A 537 38.79 21.48 17.47
C ASN A 537 37.32 21.07 17.41
N ALA A 538 36.83 20.51 16.27
CA ALA A 538 35.45 20.14 16.09
C ALA A 538 34.96 19.15 17.18
N ARG A 539 33.83 19.51 17.83
CA ARG A 539 33.18 18.71 18.88
C ARG A 539 31.70 18.55 18.56
N ILE A 540 31.11 17.43 19.00
CA ILE A 540 29.68 17.19 18.87
C ILE A 540 29.01 17.32 20.23
N GLN A 541 27.93 18.08 20.29
CA GLN A 541 27.06 18.20 21.45
C GLN A 541 25.69 17.61 21.13
N LEU A 542 25.27 16.61 21.89
CA LEU A 542 23.97 15.96 21.76
C LEU A 542 22.95 16.69 22.64
N GLN A 543 21.88 17.22 22.05
CA GLN A 543 20.79 17.87 22.75
C GLN A 543 19.57 16.97 22.75
N LEU A 544 19.12 16.54 23.94
CA LEU A 544 17.87 15.80 24.09
C LEU A 544 16.71 16.81 24.07
N VAL A 545 15.87 16.74 23.05
CA VAL A 545 14.58 17.44 23.03
C VAL A 545 13.53 16.42 23.45
N GLU A 546 13.04 16.55 24.67
CA GLU A 546 11.83 15.87 25.09
C GLU A 546 10.67 16.43 24.24
N MET A 547 10.37 15.77 23.12
CA MET A 547 9.04 15.88 22.56
C MET A 547 8.11 15.24 23.59
N GLU A 548 7.09 15.97 24.04
CA GLU A 548 5.92 15.32 24.63
C GLU A 548 5.54 14.18 23.72
N GLU A 549 5.78 12.96 24.16
CA GLU A 549 5.33 11.76 23.45
C GLU A 549 3.84 11.96 23.21
N LYS A 550 3.45 12.06 21.95
CA LYS A 550 2.09 11.72 21.52
C LYS A 550 1.97 10.21 21.78
N THR A 551 1.79 9.87 23.04
CA THR A 551 1.37 8.54 23.44
C THR A 551 0.12 8.24 22.63
N VAL A 552 0.18 7.17 21.83
CA VAL A 552 -1.00 6.56 21.25
C VAL A 552 -1.79 6.06 22.46
N PHE A 553 -2.68 6.92 22.98
CA PHE A 553 -3.51 6.60 24.11
C PHE A 553 -4.45 5.47 23.68
N ASN A 554 -4.30 4.31 24.26
CA ASN A 554 -5.37 3.33 24.31
C ASN A 554 -6.59 4.01 24.93
N LYS A 555 -7.80 3.66 24.48
CA LYS A 555 -9.05 4.26 25.00
C LYS A 555 -9.10 4.25 26.53
N THR A 556 -8.53 3.24 27.17
CA THR A 556 -8.38 3.11 28.62
C THR A 556 -7.46 4.17 29.24
N ASP A 557 -6.31 4.48 28.59
CA ASP A 557 -5.36 5.48 29.10
C ASP A 557 -5.91 6.91 28.96
N HIS A 558 -6.64 7.15 27.86
CA HIS A 558 -7.34 8.43 27.66
C HIS A 558 -8.41 8.66 28.73
N MET A 559 -9.21 7.63 29.03
CA MET A 559 -10.24 7.69 30.06
C MET A 559 -9.65 7.88 31.47
N GLN A 560 -8.55 7.20 31.79
CA GLN A 560 -7.82 7.41 33.05
C GLN A 560 -7.26 8.84 33.18
N SER A 561 -6.78 9.43 32.09
CA SER A 561 -6.29 10.80 32.09
C SER A 561 -7.43 11.82 32.31
N VAL A 562 -8.61 11.57 31.72
CA VAL A 562 -9.84 12.38 31.94
C VAL A 562 -10.33 12.24 33.38
N MET A 563 -10.30 11.03 33.95
CA MET A 563 -10.65 10.79 35.36
C MET A 563 -9.71 11.53 36.33
N LYS A 564 -8.41 11.59 36.03
CA LYS A 564 -7.45 12.33 36.86
C LYS A 564 -7.64 13.86 36.78
N ARG A 565 -8.12 14.38 35.64
CA ARG A 565 -8.32 15.83 35.42
C ARG A 565 -9.69 16.34 35.92
N ASN A 566 -10.71 15.48 36.03
CA ASN A 566 -12.07 15.90 36.38
C ASN A 566 -12.69 15.01 37.44
N LYS A 567 -12.77 15.50 38.68
CA LYS A 567 -13.32 14.80 39.84
C LYS A 567 -14.84 14.45 39.69
N GLU A 568 -15.57 15.17 38.85
CA GLU A 568 -16.99 14.91 38.60
C GLU A 568 -17.19 13.67 37.72
N VAL A 569 -16.29 13.44 36.74
CA VAL A 569 -16.29 12.21 35.91
C VAL A 569 -15.98 10.98 36.78
N GLN A 570 -15.11 11.14 37.76
CA GLN A 570 -14.79 10.07 38.72
C GLN A 570 -15.99 9.69 39.59
N ARG A 571 -16.78 10.67 40.06
CA ARG A 571 -18.02 10.46 40.79
C ARG A 571 -19.12 9.84 39.93
N LEU A 572 -19.22 10.22 38.67
CA LEU A 572 -20.21 9.70 37.72
C LEU A 572 -19.96 8.19 37.46
N ILE A 573 -18.71 7.79 37.26
CA ILE A 573 -18.30 6.40 37.02
C ILE A 573 -18.55 5.55 38.26
N SER A 574 -18.23 6.06 39.48
CA SER A 574 -18.48 5.35 40.71
C SER A 574 -19.99 5.20 41.04
N ASN A 575 -20.80 6.22 40.73
CA ASN A 575 -22.24 6.18 40.97
C ASN A 575 -22.99 5.29 39.97
N LEU A 576 -22.49 5.13 38.76
CA LEU A 576 -23.11 4.32 37.70
C LEU A 576 -22.50 2.92 37.60
N GLN A 577 -21.50 2.57 38.42
CA GLN A 577 -20.78 1.28 38.41
C GLN A 577 -20.32 0.87 37.00
N LEU A 578 -19.80 1.84 36.24
CA LEU A 578 -19.34 1.58 34.87
C LEU A 578 -17.97 0.91 34.88
N GLU A 579 -17.87 -0.30 34.34
CA GLU A 579 -16.60 -0.98 34.07
C GLU A 579 -16.05 -0.58 32.69
N LEU A 580 -14.79 -0.19 32.65
CA LEU A 580 -14.05 0.07 31.40
C LEU A 580 -13.71 -1.27 30.73
N ARG A 581 -14.35 -1.57 29.62
CA ARG A 581 -14.02 -2.68 28.72
C ARG A 581 -13.23 -2.22 27.50
#